data_90f34c09d2b52802f020d29a83074318
#
_entry.id   90f34c09d2b52802f020d29a83074318
#
_cell.length_a   1.000
_cell.length_b   1.000
_cell.length_c   1.000
_cell.angle_alpha   90.00
_cell.angle_beta   90.00
_cell.angle_gamma   90.00
#
_symmetry.space_group_name_H-M   'P 1'
#
loop_
_entity.id
_entity.type
_entity.pdbx_description
1 polymer ?
#
loop_
_entity_poly.entity_id
_entity_poly.type
_entity_poly.pdbx_seq_one_letter_code
_entity_poly.pdbx_strand_id
1 'polypeptide(L)'
;GSKGWFEENSWMETPSAMIAISSLICGIETLLSGGTVIMDHLLCRNVDDVEAAVTAYKALGLRCFVAPMLDDDGTLYHNYCPLAKDAKERLEACNGCGCCGGLDKNGCFRTKKSEYDPEKQARNLKLWEEAVEKFHDPENGVNIAIGPVTCFSVSFGMLKSAAELRKKYDLCGHIHLLETRAQALQSQQFLQDNGCEGSSVKLLEKTGFLSCAGTSLAHGVWLTDEECEIVSKADATIVHNPLSNLRLGSGIAPLRRYKNNGVKVCLGADGSCSSDGQDMLEVVKIANFLPCVETPDYKLWPSPRETYLKLGCENGYHSVNLGGGGKGKRSGGKIEKGCLADVCLWDLTSLALLPKTDPLGLLARGSRAQGAGCGSTLAECWVNGKRVVEKGEIVGCNVKLLRKILADAQNYIHEEGKALRPESSDLTRRAEKEYRAALCLPIENDVAATMTKKGHIPPLPPILFPQDRTIYDSTI
;
A
#
# COMPACT_ATOMS: atom_id res chain seq x y z
N GLY A 1 15.76 -1.33 1.94
CA GLY A 1 14.52 -0.56 1.97
C GLY A 1 13.71 -0.75 0.69
N SER A 2 12.48 -0.23 0.65
CA SER A 2 11.52 -0.38 -0.47
C SER A 2 12.10 -0.02 -1.84
N LYS A 3 12.92 1.04 -1.92
CA LYS A 3 13.51 1.49 -3.19
C LYS A 3 14.44 0.44 -3.82
N GLY A 4 15.38 -0.11 -3.06
CA GLY A 4 16.28 -1.14 -3.59
C GLY A 4 15.53 -2.42 -3.99
N TRP A 5 14.50 -2.77 -3.21
CA TRP A 5 13.66 -3.91 -3.52
C TRP A 5 12.84 -3.70 -4.81
N PHE A 6 12.25 -2.52 -5.04
CA PHE A 6 11.58 -2.18 -6.29
C PHE A 6 12.54 -2.21 -7.48
N GLU A 7 13.77 -1.70 -7.33
CA GLU A 7 14.79 -1.74 -8.37
C GLU A 7 15.19 -3.19 -8.71
N GLU A 8 15.36 -4.07 -7.70
CA GLU A 8 15.71 -5.48 -7.92
C GLU A 8 14.60 -6.29 -8.60
N ASN A 9 13.32 -5.95 -8.38
CA ASN A 9 12.18 -6.71 -8.90
C ASN A 9 11.51 -6.07 -10.13
N SER A 10 11.75 -4.81 -10.42
CA SER A 10 11.17 -4.11 -11.58
C SER A 10 11.71 -4.61 -12.94
N TRP A 11 12.81 -5.37 -12.92
CA TRP A 11 13.45 -5.93 -14.12
C TRP A 11 12.80 -7.24 -14.61
N MET A 12 11.95 -7.87 -13.81
CA MET A 12 11.26 -9.08 -14.21
C MET A 12 10.02 -8.71 -15.04
N GLU A 13 10.12 -8.82 -16.36
CA GLU A 13 8.93 -8.83 -17.22
C GLU A 13 8.12 -10.08 -16.89
N THR A 14 7.10 -9.90 -16.04
CA THR A 14 6.25 -11.02 -15.64
C THR A 14 5.25 -11.30 -16.73
N PRO A 15 5.22 -12.50 -17.31
CA PRO A 15 4.19 -12.89 -18.25
C PRO A 15 2.78 -12.78 -17.65
N SER A 16 1.76 -12.45 -18.44
CA SER A 16 0.37 -12.32 -17.94
C SER A 16 -0.15 -13.58 -17.23
N ALA A 17 0.32 -14.76 -17.61
CA ALA A 17 0.04 -16.00 -16.92
C ALA A 17 0.54 -16.01 -15.46
N MET A 18 1.70 -15.40 -15.20
CA MET A 18 2.25 -15.29 -13.85
C MET A 18 1.44 -14.29 -13.02
N ILE A 19 0.92 -13.23 -13.63
CA ILE A 19 0.00 -12.30 -12.98
C ILE A 19 -1.28 -13.04 -12.56
N ALA A 20 -1.86 -13.84 -13.43
CA ALA A 20 -3.04 -14.65 -13.08
C ALA A 20 -2.77 -15.59 -11.90
N ILE A 21 -1.63 -16.28 -11.88
CA ILE A 21 -1.22 -17.17 -10.78
C ILE A 21 -1.01 -16.38 -9.49
N SER A 22 -0.30 -15.26 -9.54
CA SER A 22 -0.04 -14.40 -8.38
C SER A 22 -1.35 -13.86 -7.80
N SER A 23 -2.23 -13.31 -8.66
CA SER A 23 -3.54 -12.81 -8.23
C SER A 23 -4.43 -13.92 -7.64
N LEU A 24 -4.34 -15.14 -8.19
CA LEU A 24 -5.06 -16.30 -7.64
C LEU A 24 -4.57 -16.65 -6.23
N ILE A 25 -3.25 -16.69 -5.99
CA ILE A 25 -2.68 -16.95 -4.66
C ILE A 25 -3.09 -15.87 -3.68
N CYS A 26 -2.88 -14.60 -4.04
CA CYS A 26 -3.25 -13.45 -3.21
C CYS A 26 -4.74 -13.46 -2.87
N GLY A 27 -5.60 -13.75 -3.84
CA GLY A 27 -7.04 -13.85 -3.63
C GLY A 27 -7.44 -15.00 -2.72
N ILE A 28 -6.79 -16.16 -2.82
CA ILE A 28 -7.02 -17.32 -1.94
C ILE A 28 -6.63 -16.97 -0.50
N GLU A 29 -5.44 -16.42 -0.26
CA GLU A 29 -4.99 -16.03 1.08
C GLU A 29 -5.90 -14.95 1.68
N THR A 30 -6.29 -13.96 0.89
CA THR A 30 -7.25 -12.92 1.28
C THR A 30 -8.58 -13.54 1.70
N LEU A 31 -9.18 -14.41 0.90
CA LEU A 31 -10.45 -15.08 1.24
C LEU A 31 -10.35 -15.95 2.48
N LEU A 32 -9.31 -16.78 2.59
CA LEU A 32 -9.11 -17.68 3.75
C LEU A 32 -8.80 -16.93 5.05
N SER A 33 -8.37 -15.69 4.95
CA SER A 33 -8.19 -14.79 6.11
C SER A 33 -9.37 -13.84 6.35
N GLY A 34 -10.49 -14.03 5.63
CA GLY A 34 -11.74 -13.31 5.81
C GLY A 34 -11.86 -12.00 5.05
N GLY A 35 -10.92 -11.70 4.15
CA GLY A 35 -11.03 -10.58 3.23
C GLY A 35 -12.05 -10.88 2.12
N THR A 36 -13.02 -10.00 1.94
CA THR A 36 -14.11 -10.15 0.95
C THR A 36 -14.01 -9.16 -0.21
N VAL A 37 -13.12 -8.18 -0.08
CA VAL A 37 -12.82 -7.17 -1.08
C VAL A 37 -11.31 -7.03 -1.17
N ILE A 38 -10.80 -6.94 -2.39
CA ILE A 38 -9.39 -6.62 -2.66
C ILE A 38 -9.29 -5.36 -3.52
N MET A 39 -8.41 -4.43 -3.15
CA MET A 39 -7.91 -3.35 -4.00
C MET A 39 -6.52 -3.78 -4.46
N ASP A 40 -6.38 -4.15 -5.72
CA ASP A 40 -5.12 -4.58 -6.32
C ASP A 40 -4.52 -3.41 -7.11
N HIS A 41 -3.45 -2.80 -6.57
CA HIS A 41 -2.63 -1.82 -7.29
C HIS A 41 -1.67 -2.58 -8.18
N LEU A 42 -2.19 -3.01 -9.33
CA LEU A 42 -1.59 -3.98 -10.22
C LEU A 42 -0.45 -3.39 -11.05
N LEU A 43 0.76 -3.87 -10.84
CA LEU A 43 1.86 -3.62 -11.76
C LEU A 43 1.57 -4.36 -13.08
N CYS A 44 1.27 -3.61 -14.14
CA CYS A 44 0.90 -4.16 -15.44
C CYS A 44 1.57 -3.41 -16.60
N ARG A 45 1.72 -4.08 -17.72
CA ARG A 45 2.33 -3.56 -18.95
C ARG A 45 1.30 -3.23 -20.02
N ASN A 46 0.19 -3.96 -20.02
CA ASN A 46 -0.85 -3.89 -21.01
C ASN A 46 -2.20 -4.37 -20.44
N VAL A 47 -3.23 -4.34 -21.24
CA VAL A 47 -4.58 -4.72 -20.86
C VAL A 47 -4.74 -6.24 -20.61
N ASP A 48 -3.90 -7.08 -21.20
CA ASP A 48 -3.95 -8.55 -21.00
C ASP A 48 -3.49 -8.90 -19.58
N ASP A 49 -2.57 -8.12 -19.00
CA ASP A 49 -2.17 -8.25 -17.60
C ASP A 49 -3.35 -7.93 -16.64
N VAL A 50 -4.16 -6.93 -16.99
CA VAL A 50 -5.38 -6.59 -16.24
C VAL A 50 -6.42 -7.70 -16.37
N GLU A 51 -6.61 -8.25 -17.57
CA GLU A 51 -7.51 -9.40 -17.83
C GLU A 51 -7.11 -10.61 -17.00
N ALA A 52 -5.82 -10.90 -16.89
CA ALA A 52 -5.27 -11.99 -16.11
C ALA A 52 -5.64 -11.90 -14.62
N ALA A 53 -5.46 -10.71 -14.01
CA ALA A 53 -5.82 -10.46 -12.63
C ALA A 53 -7.36 -10.54 -12.41
N VAL A 54 -8.13 -9.87 -13.26
CA VAL A 54 -9.60 -9.90 -13.21
C VAL A 54 -10.13 -11.34 -13.33
N THR A 55 -9.56 -12.13 -14.24
CA THR A 55 -9.96 -13.53 -14.43
C THR A 55 -9.72 -14.38 -13.20
N ALA A 56 -8.57 -14.20 -12.54
CA ALA A 56 -8.25 -14.88 -11.30
C ALA A 56 -9.23 -14.54 -10.17
N TYR A 57 -9.52 -13.25 -9.94
CA TYR A 57 -10.47 -12.83 -8.90
C TYR A 57 -11.91 -13.27 -9.20
N LYS A 58 -12.34 -13.22 -10.46
CA LYS A 58 -13.66 -13.76 -10.89
C LYS A 58 -13.77 -15.26 -10.64
N ALA A 59 -12.72 -16.02 -10.92
CA ALA A 59 -12.71 -17.47 -10.66
C ALA A 59 -12.87 -17.81 -9.17
N LEU A 60 -12.34 -16.97 -8.29
CA LEU A 60 -12.51 -17.10 -6.84
C LEU A 60 -13.85 -16.55 -6.32
N GLY A 61 -14.59 -15.81 -7.13
CA GLY A 61 -15.77 -15.06 -6.68
C GLY A 61 -15.44 -13.92 -5.70
N LEU A 62 -14.19 -13.47 -5.67
CA LEU A 62 -13.74 -12.37 -4.83
C LEU A 62 -14.13 -11.03 -5.48
N ARG A 63 -14.67 -10.11 -4.68
CA ARG A 63 -14.91 -8.73 -5.13
C ARG A 63 -13.57 -8.02 -5.32
N CYS A 64 -13.30 -7.53 -6.51
CA CYS A 64 -12.03 -6.87 -6.80
C CYS A 64 -12.21 -5.44 -7.31
N PHE A 65 -11.23 -4.62 -6.96
CA PHE A 65 -10.93 -3.32 -7.54
C PHE A 65 -9.52 -3.41 -8.10
N VAL A 66 -9.39 -3.53 -9.41
CA VAL A 66 -8.07 -3.62 -10.07
C VAL A 66 -7.69 -2.22 -10.55
N ALA A 67 -6.61 -1.70 -10.00
CA ALA A 67 -6.06 -0.39 -10.29
C ALA A 67 -4.74 -0.55 -11.06
N PRO A 68 -4.73 -0.48 -12.41
CA PRO A 68 -3.50 -0.54 -13.18
C PRO A 68 -2.52 0.53 -12.69
N MET A 69 -1.35 0.10 -12.19
CA MET A 69 -0.34 0.96 -11.58
C MET A 69 0.54 1.56 -12.67
N LEU A 70 0.31 2.82 -13.02
CA LEU A 70 0.93 3.49 -14.16
C LEU A 70 1.63 4.79 -13.76
N ASP A 71 2.76 5.08 -14.42
CA ASP A 71 3.51 6.32 -14.32
C ASP A 71 3.86 6.86 -15.71
N ASP A 72 4.05 8.16 -15.85
CA ASP A 72 4.50 8.82 -17.08
C ASP A 72 5.90 9.44 -16.96
N ASP A 73 6.61 9.10 -15.87
CA ASP A 73 7.96 9.54 -15.65
C ASP A 73 8.93 8.37 -15.60
N GLY A 74 9.89 8.36 -16.50
CA GLY A 74 10.94 7.34 -16.54
C GLY A 74 12.14 7.59 -15.63
N THR A 75 12.24 8.75 -14.97
CA THR A 75 13.52 9.20 -14.40
C THR A 75 13.48 9.80 -13.01
N LEU A 76 12.33 10.17 -12.45
CA LEU A 76 12.26 10.92 -11.17
C LEU A 76 12.80 10.17 -9.96
N TYR A 77 12.54 8.88 -9.86
CA TYR A 77 13.02 8.08 -8.74
C TYR A 77 14.55 8.01 -8.65
N HIS A 78 15.23 8.11 -9.78
CA HIS A 78 16.68 7.93 -9.87
C HIS A 78 17.48 9.22 -9.72
N ASN A 79 16.85 10.40 -9.91
CA ASN A 79 17.56 11.65 -10.05
C ASN A 79 17.41 12.61 -8.87
N TYR A 80 16.57 12.26 -7.88
CA TYR A 80 16.29 13.16 -6.77
C TYR A 80 17.03 12.72 -5.51
N CYS A 81 18.12 13.42 -5.18
CA CYS A 81 18.87 13.20 -3.95
C CYS A 81 18.50 14.26 -2.91
N PRO A 82 17.94 13.89 -1.76
CA PRO A 82 17.55 14.84 -0.72
C PRO A 82 18.74 15.57 -0.08
N LEU A 83 19.97 15.19 -0.41
CA LEU A 83 21.20 15.82 0.10
C LEU A 83 21.60 17.11 -0.63
N ALA A 84 20.88 17.51 -1.67
CA ALA A 84 21.36 18.52 -2.63
C ALA A 84 21.49 19.94 -2.06
N LYS A 85 20.75 20.34 -1.02
CA LYS A 85 20.74 21.75 -0.58
C LYS A 85 21.88 22.17 0.34
N ASP A 86 22.52 21.24 1.07
CA ASP A 86 23.62 21.57 2.00
C ASP A 86 24.96 20.91 1.65
N ALA A 87 25.10 20.53 0.43
CA ALA A 87 25.93 19.38 0.09
C ALA A 87 27.27 19.69 -0.55
N LYS A 88 27.68 20.95 -0.70
CA LYS A 88 29.02 21.20 -1.31
C LYS A 88 30.12 20.46 -0.54
N GLU A 89 30.08 20.50 0.78
CA GLU A 89 31.04 19.78 1.63
C GLU A 89 30.77 18.27 1.71
N ARG A 90 29.51 17.82 1.61
CA ARG A 90 29.18 16.39 1.68
C ARG A 90 29.29 15.67 0.33
N LEU A 91 29.25 16.40 -0.76
CA LEU A 91 29.42 15.88 -2.13
C LEU A 91 30.87 15.61 -2.48
N GLU A 92 31.80 16.38 -1.91
CA GLU A 92 33.23 16.09 -2.01
C GLU A 92 33.59 14.75 -1.35
N ALA A 93 32.88 14.37 -0.29
CA ALA A 93 32.98 13.05 0.34
C ALA A 93 32.29 11.93 -0.45
N CYS A 94 31.43 12.25 -1.42
CA CYS A 94 30.68 11.31 -2.24
C CYS A 94 31.33 11.11 -3.61
N ASN A 95 32.68 11.03 -3.66
CA ASN A 95 33.45 10.81 -4.88
C ASN A 95 32.79 9.78 -5.82
N GLY A 96 32.06 10.30 -6.83
CA GLY A 96 31.64 9.49 -7.95
C GLY A 96 30.49 8.50 -7.70
N CYS A 97 29.56 8.78 -6.77
CA CYS A 97 28.36 7.96 -6.74
C CYS A 97 27.53 8.24 -7.99
N GLY A 98 27.46 7.29 -8.89
CA GLY A 98 26.65 7.38 -10.11
C GLY A 98 25.12 7.45 -9.86
N CYS A 99 24.69 7.47 -8.59
CA CYS A 99 23.29 7.58 -8.19
C CYS A 99 22.70 8.98 -8.39
N CYS A 100 23.57 9.98 -8.46
CA CYS A 100 23.14 11.37 -8.57
C CYS A 100 23.45 11.84 -9.99
N GLY A 101 22.73 11.57 -10.98
CA GLY A 101 22.87 12.02 -12.40
C GLY A 101 23.91 13.08 -12.80
N GLY A 102 24.92 13.31 -11.98
CA GLY A 102 25.96 14.32 -12.08
C GLY A 102 25.51 15.70 -11.58
N LEU A 103 26.42 16.40 -10.93
CA LEU A 103 26.24 17.82 -10.61
C LEU A 103 26.35 18.65 -11.89
N ASP A 104 25.55 19.72 -11.95
CA ASP A 104 25.82 20.76 -12.93
C ASP A 104 27.12 21.53 -12.56
N LYS A 105 27.55 22.38 -13.49
CA LYS A 105 28.76 23.22 -13.29
C LYS A 105 28.69 24.17 -12.08
N ASN A 106 27.51 24.30 -11.44
CA ASN A 106 27.28 25.11 -10.25
C ASN A 106 27.20 24.25 -8.96
N GLY A 107 27.43 22.92 -9.04
CA GLY A 107 27.36 22.01 -7.92
C GLY A 107 25.93 21.68 -7.47
N CYS A 108 24.92 22.00 -8.28
CA CYS A 108 23.54 21.61 -8.04
C CYS A 108 23.25 20.30 -8.77
N PHE A 109 22.52 19.41 -8.13
CA PHE A 109 21.96 18.26 -8.83
C PHE A 109 21.12 18.78 -9.99
N ARG A 110 21.41 18.29 -11.20
CA ARG A 110 20.51 18.53 -12.30
C ARG A 110 19.17 17.92 -11.92
N THR A 111 18.28 18.74 -11.43
CA THR A 111 16.87 18.55 -11.69
C THR A 111 16.74 18.73 -13.20
N LYS A 112 17.01 17.69 -13.99
CA LYS A 112 16.33 17.64 -15.27
C LYS A 112 14.88 17.86 -14.88
N LYS A 113 14.25 18.95 -15.31
CA LYS A 113 12.79 18.99 -15.41
C LYS A 113 12.47 17.63 -15.95
N SER A 114 11.82 16.80 -15.16
CA SER A 114 11.50 15.45 -15.59
C SER A 114 10.81 15.64 -16.92
N GLU A 115 11.45 15.24 -17.99
CA GLU A 115 10.81 15.22 -19.29
C GLU A 115 9.80 14.09 -19.19
N TYR A 116 8.60 14.45 -18.72
CA TYR A 116 7.45 13.57 -18.79
C TYR A 116 7.32 13.11 -20.24
N ASP A 117 7.14 11.83 -20.43
CA ASP A 117 6.96 11.25 -21.75
C ASP A 117 5.48 11.37 -22.16
N PRO A 118 5.12 12.33 -23.05
CA PRO A 118 3.74 12.51 -23.49
C PRO A 118 3.16 11.29 -24.20
N GLU A 119 4.00 10.49 -24.86
CA GLU A 119 3.56 9.27 -25.52
C GLU A 119 3.26 8.19 -24.51
N LYS A 120 4.11 8.04 -23.47
CA LYS A 120 3.86 7.14 -22.32
C LYS A 120 2.57 7.54 -21.61
N GLN A 121 2.37 8.83 -21.34
CA GLN A 121 1.13 9.34 -20.75
C GLN A 121 -0.08 8.95 -21.59
N ALA A 122 -0.06 9.20 -22.90
CA ALA A 122 -1.16 8.88 -23.79
C ALA A 122 -1.46 7.36 -23.82
N ARG A 123 -0.41 6.52 -23.86
CA ARG A 123 -0.55 5.06 -23.78
C ARG A 123 -1.21 4.63 -22.46
N ASN A 124 -0.80 5.22 -21.35
CA ASN A 124 -1.32 4.90 -20.03
C ASN A 124 -2.79 5.31 -19.86
N LEU A 125 -3.15 6.49 -20.33
CA LEU A 125 -4.56 6.94 -20.33
C LEU A 125 -5.43 5.99 -21.15
N LYS A 126 -4.95 5.59 -22.34
CA LYS A 126 -5.64 4.62 -23.18
C LYS A 126 -5.78 3.26 -22.48
N LEU A 127 -4.74 2.79 -21.78
CA LEU A 127 -4.80 1.53 -21.05
C LEU A 127 -5.86 1.58 -19.95
N TRP A 128 -5.94 2.67 -19.17
CA TRP A 128 -7.00 2.81 -18.16
C TRP A 128 -8.39 2.82 -18.80
N GLU A 129 -8.61 3.56 -19.89
CA GLU A 129 -9.91 3.58 -20.57
C GLU A 129 -10.28 2.21 -21.13
N GLU A 130 -9.34 1.54 -21.79
CA GLU A 130 -9.55 0.20 -22.34
C GLU A 130 -9.86 -0.84 -21.26
N ALA A 131 -9.18 -0.77 -20.11
CA ALA A 131 -9.46 -1.63 -18.97
C ALA A 131 -10.87 -1.39 -18.41
N VAL A 132 -11.29 -0.13 -18.31
CA VAL A 132 -12.67 0.23 -17.89
C VAL A 132 -13.70 -0.32 -18.86
N GLU A 133 -13.52 -0.06 -20.16
CA GLU A 133 -14.49 -0.49 -21.19
C GLU A 133 -14.63 -2.02 -21.27
N LYS A 134 -13.54 -2.75 -21.05
CA LYS A 134 -13.55 -4.22 -21.16
C LYS A 134 -14.00 -4.93 -19.89
N PHE A 135 -13.64 -4.44 -18.72
CA PHE A 135 -13.70 -5.24 -17.50
C PHE A 135 -14.51 -4.62 -16.36
N HIS A 136 -14.88 -3.34 -16.42
CA HIS A 136 -15.61 -2.71 -15.33
C HIS A 136 -17.06 -3.21 -15.26
N ASP A 137 -17.35 -4.13 -14.33
CA ASP A 137 -18.63 -4.80 -14.13
C ASP A 137 -18.96 -4.86 -12.63
N PRO A 138 -19.34 -3.70 -12.02
CA PRO A 138 -19.61 -3.61 -10.59
C PRO A 138 -20.75 -4.51 -10.13
N GLU A 139 -21.72 -4.80 -11.00
CA GLU A 139 -22.84 -5.70 -10.69
C GLU A 139 -22.35 -7.12 -10.35
N ASN A 140 -21.31 -7.58 -11.04
CA ASN A 140 -20.69 -8.88 -10.81
C ASN A 140 -19.46 -8.83 -9.90
N GLY A 141 -19.20 -7.68 -9.27
CA GLY A 141 -18.13 -7.52 -8.28
C GLY A 141 -16.75 -7.26 -8.87
N VAL A 142 -16.66 -6.95 -10.18
CA VAL A 142 -15.41 -6.55 -10.83
C VAL A 142 -15.40 -5.04 -11.05
N ASN A 143 -14.43 -4.37 -10.47
CA ASN A 143 -14.29 -2.93 -10.60
C ASN A 143 -12.90 -2.58 -11.10
N ILE A 144 -12.81 -1.67 -12.04
CA ILE A 144 -11.55 -1.03 -12.41
C ILE A 144 -11.43 0.26 -11.61
N ALA A 145 -10.26 0.53 -11.07
CA ALA A 145 -9.91 1.76 -10.40
C ALA A 145 -8.74 2.45 -11.12
N ILE A 146 -8.54 3.73 -10.88
CA ILE A 146 -7.44 4.49 -11.48
C ILE A 146 -6.27 4.53 -10.49
N GLY A 147 -5.11 3.99 -10.92
CA GLY A 147 -3.95 3.76 -10.06
C GLY A 147 -2.66 4.46 -10.53
N PRO A 148 -2.51 5.80 -10.38
CA PRO A 148 -1.19 6.40 -10.53
C PRO A 148 -0.23 5.84 -9.46
N VAL A 149 1.05 5.61 -9.81
CA VAL A 149 2.00 4.97 -8.89
C VAL A 149 2.20 5.78 -7.61
N THR A 150 2.75 7.00 -7.75
CA THR A 150 3.01 7.91 -6.63
C THR A 150 2.89 9.36 -7.11
N CYS A 151 2.77 10.30 -6.16
CA CYS A 151 2.64 11.73 -6.48
C CYS A 151 3.84 12.34 -7.20
N PHE A 152 5.01 11.72 -7.12
CA PHE A 152 6.25 12.25 -7.70
C PHE A 152 6.77 11.41 -8.88
N SER A 153 6.15 10.27 -9.18
CA SER A 153 6.45 9.49 -10.39
C SER A 153 5.46 9.71 -11.53
N VAL A 154 4.50 10.61 -11.32
CA VAL A 154 3.51 10.98 -12.33
C VAL A 154 3.44 12.49 -12.51
N SER A 155 3.20 12.93 -13.75
CA SER A 155 3.07 14.34 -14.06
C SER A 155 1.80 14.93 -13.46
N PHE A 156 1.81 16.26 -13.29
CA PHE A 156 0.62 17.01 -12.95
C PHE A 156 -0.52 16.77 -13.98
N GLY A 157 -0.16 16.69 -15.27
CA GLY A 157 -1.11 16.41 -16.35
C GLY A 157 -1.73 15.03 -16.21
N MET A 158 -0.95 14.00 -15.90
CA MET A 158 -1.45 12.64 -15.71
C MET A 158 -2.37 12.54 -14.48
N LEU A 159 -2.01 13.16 -13.34
CA LEU A 159 -2.86 13.21 -12.16
C LEU A 159 -4.20 13.89 -12.43
N LYS A 160 -4.19 14.99 -13.19
CA LYS A 160 -5.41 15.69 -13.60
C LYS A 160 -6.27 14.83 -14.51
N SER A 161 -5.68 14.20 -15.53
CA SER A 161 -6.39 13.29 -16.43
C SER A 161 -6.93 12.06 -15.68
N ALA A 162 -6.17 11.53 -14.72
CA ALA A 162 -6.64 10.47 -13.83
C ALA A 162 -7.90 10.89 -13.04
N ALA A 163 -7.91 12.11 -12.51
CA ALA A 163 -9.09 12.66 -11.81
C ALA A 163 -10.28 12.86 -12.76
N GLU A 164 -10.04 13.27 -14.01
CA GLU A 164 -11.09 13.43 -15.04
C GLU A 164 -11.68 12.07 -15.43
N LEU A 165 -10.87 11.03 -15.63
CA LEU A 165 -11.32 9.67 -15.91
C LEU A 165 -12.16 9.12 -14.75
N ARG A 166 -11.74 9.32 -13.51
CA ARG A 166 -12.49 8.94 -12.33
C ARG A 166 -13.88 9.56 -12.30
N LYS A 167 -13.97 10.86 -12.60
CA LYS A 167 -15.27 11.58 -12.69
C LYS A 167 -16.12 11.08 -13.85
N LYS A 168 -15.51 10.85 -15.02
CA LYS A 168 -16.23 10.40 -16.24
C LYS A 168 -16.94 9.07 -16.04
N TYR A 169 -16.29 8.13 -15.35
CA TYR A 169 -16.76 6.76 -15.19
C TYR A 169 -17.19 6.41 -13.75
N ASP A 170 -17.25 7.35 -12.82
CA ASP A 170 -17.52 7.16 -11.36
C ASP A 170 -16.60 6.11 -10.72
N LEU A 171 -15.29 6.21 -10.96
CA LEU A 171 -14.30 5.22 -10.53
C LEU A 171 -13.62 5.58 -9.21
N CYS A 172 -13.28 4.55 -8.44
CA CYS A 172 -12.35 4.67 -7.32
C CYS A 172 -10.93 5.02 -7.80
N GLY A 173 -10.10 5.53 -6.89
CA GLY A 173 -8.69 5.77 -7.16
C GLY A 173 -7.80 5.30 -6.03
N HIS A 174 -6.62 4.82 -6.40
CA HIS A 174 -5.61 4.35 -5.47
C HIS A 174 -4.23 4.90 -5.83
N ILE A 175 -3.44 5.32 -4.83
CA ILE A 175 -2.10 5.86 -5.04
C ILE A 175 -1.26 5.67 -3.77
N HIS A 176 0.05 5.40 -3.93
CA HIS A 176 0.99 5.40 -2.80
C HIS A 176 1.25 6.83 -2.32
N LEU A 177 1.27 7.00 -1.01
CA LEU A 177 1.45 8.31 -0.39
C LEU A 177 2.41 8.23 0.79
N LEU A 178 3.55 8.95 0.71
CA LEU A 178 4.48 9.19 1.83
C LEU A 178 4.77 7.93 2.66
N GLU A 179 5.14 6.85 1.97
CA GLU A 179 5.43 5.55 2.58
C GLU A 179 6.68 5.59 3.44
N THR A 180 7.79 6.12 2.87
CA THR A 180 9.08 6.14 3.54
C THR A 180 9.52 7.56 3.85
N ARG A 181 10.43 7.69 4.84
CA ARG A 181 11.04 8.97 5.16
C ARG A 181 11.79 9.57 3.96
N ALA A 182 12.44 8.74 3.17
CA ALA A 182 13.11 9.17 1.95
C ALA A 182 12.13 9.76 0.95
N GLN A 183 10.99 9.12 0.73
CA GLN A 183 9.92 9.65 -0.14
C GLN A 183 9.38 10.98 0.36
N ALA A 184 9.17 11.12 1.67
CA ALA A 184 8.68 12.38 2.25
C ALA A 184 9.63 13.55 1.98
N LEU A 185 10.94 13.34 2.15
CA LEU A 185 11.96 14.34 1.88
C LEU A 185 12.08 14.65 0.39
N GLN A 186 12.13 13.61 -0.44
CA GLN A 186 12.25 13.75 -1.89
C GLN A 186 11.05 14.47 -2.49
N SER A 187 9.82 14.06 -2.10
CA SER A 187 8.61 14.69 -2.59
C SER A 187 8.49 16.14 -2.13
N GLN A 188 8.83 16.46 -0.89
CA GLN A 188 8.82 17.82 -0.39
C GLN A 188 9.68 18.75 -1.25
N GLN A 189 10.93 18.37 -1.49
CA GLN A 189 11.84 19.17 -2.28
C GLN A 189 11.40 19.28 -3.74
N PHE A 190 11.05 18.14 -4.36
CA PHE A 190 10.56 18.11 -5.73
C PHE A 190 9.34 19.02 -5.93
N LEU A 191 8.37 18.96 -5.02
CA LEU A 191 7.15 19.74 -5.12
C LEU A 191 7.38 21.22 -4.86
N GLN A 192 8.32 21.60 -3.97
CA GLN A 192 8.74 22.99 -3.78
C GLN A 192 9.36 23.56 -5.05
N ASP A 193 10.26 22.81 -5.69
CA ASP A 193 10.93 23.22 -6.92
C ASP A 193 9.96 23.36 -8.11
N ASN A 194 8.80 22.68 -8.04
CA ASN A 194 7.71 22.74 -9.02
C ASN A 194 6.52 23.62 -8.59
N GLY A 195 6.65 24.43 -7.54
CA GLY A 195 5.64 25.41 -7.13
C GLY A 195 4.40 24.78 -6.44
N CYS A 196 4.56 23.63 -5.79
CA CYS A 196 3.49 22.90 -5.09
C CYS A 196 3.65 22.88 -3.57
N GLU A 197 4.25 23.90 -2.95
CA GLU A 197 4.38 24.07 -1.51
C GLU A 197 4.99 22.86 -0.75
N GLY A 198 5.64 21.93 -1.45
CA GLY A 198 6.30 20.78 -0.86
C GLY A 198 5.37 19.68 -0.32
N SER A 199 4.09 19.66 -0.65
CA SER A 199 3.13 18.67 -0.17
C SER A 199 2.51 17.82 -1.28
N SER A 200 2.69 16.50 -1.19
CA SER A 200 2.02 15.53 -2.06
C SER A 200 0.49 15.57 -1.92
N VAL A 201 -0.01 15.81 -0.71
CA VAL A 201 -1.46 15.89 -0.45
C VAL A 201 -2.06 17.12 -1.12
N LYS A 202 -1.40 18.29 -1.02
CA LYS A 202 -1.81 19.51 -1.72
C LYS A 202 -1.79 19.34 -3.24
N LEU A 203 -0.82 18.57 -3.76
CA LEU A 203 -0.78 18.24 -5.19
C LEU A 203 -2.00 17.42 -5.60
N LEU A 204 -2.36 16.39 -4.84
CA LEU A 204 -3.55 15.57 -5.10
C LEU A 204 -4.85 16.36 -5.00
N GLU A 205 -4.94 17.29 -4.06
CA GLU A 205 -6.06 18.23 -3.94
C GLU A 205 -6.14 19.14 -5.16
N LYS A 206 -5.04 19.79 -5.54
CA LYS A 206 -4.94 20.73 -6.67
C LYS A 206 -5.26 20.08 -8.02
N THR A 207 -4.90 18.81 -8.21
CA THR A 207 -5.22 18.05 -9.43
C THR A 207 -6.66 17.54 -9.46
N GLY A 208 -7.38 17.63 -8.34
CA GLY A 208 -8.73 17.11 -8.19
C GLY A 208 -8.80 15.60 -7.93
N PHE A 209 -7.67 14.93 -7.74
CA PHE A 209 -7.64 13.48 -7.46
C PHE A 209 -8.32 13.14 -6.14
N LEU A 210 -8.13 13.97 -5.09
CA LEU A 210 -8.82 13.82 -3.79
C LEU A 210 -10.31 14.12 -3.83
N SER A 211 -10.79 14.87 -4.84
CA SER A 211 -12.19 15.32 -4.89
C SER A 211 -13.17 14.22 -5.33
N CYS A 212 -12.69 13.04 -5.68
CA CYS A 212 -13.51 11.91 -6.13
C CYS A 212 -13.76 10.95 -4.97
N ALA A 213 -14.98 10.44 -4.83
CA ALA A 213 -15.31 9.42 -3.85
C ALA A 213 -14.51 8.13 -4.06
N GLY A 214 -14.27 7.37 -3.00
CA GLY A 214 -13.46 6.15 -3.08
C GLY A 214 -12.00 6.42 -3.41
N THR A 215 -11.41 7.43 -2.76
CA THR A 215 -9.98 7.68 -2.83
C THR A 215 -9.28 6.96 -1.70
N SER A 216 -8.38 6.04 -2.03
CA SER A 216 -7.52 5.32 -1.08
C SER A 216 -6.05 5.69 -1.29
N LEU A 217 -5.37 5.95 -0.18
CA LEU A 217 -4.00 6.46 -0.12
C LEU A 217 -3.15 5.44 0.64
N ALA A 218 -2.31 4.68 -0.07
CA ALA A 218 -1.52 3.62 0.54
C ALA A 218 -0.41 4.19 1.43
N HIS A 219 -0.19 3.54 2.57
CA HIS A 219 0.81 3.81 3.61
C HIS A 219 0.55 5.06 4.45
N GLY A 220 0.76 6.25 3.89
CA GLY A 220 0.56 7.53 4.58
C GLY A 220 1.39 7.71 5.85
N VAL A 221 2.55 7.06 5.99
CA VAL A 221 3.32 7.01 7.25
C VAL A 221 3.79 8.37 7.73
N TRP A 222 4.11 9.27 6.80
CA TRP A 222 4.82 10.53 7.08
C TRP A 222 3.98 11.79 6.82
N LEU A 223 2.65 11.74 7.02
CA LEU A 223 1.79 12.93 6.89
C LEU A 223 1.98 13.91 8.04
N THR A 224 1.87 15.20 7.72
CA THR A 224 1.76 16.29 8.70
C THR A 224 0.31 16.42 9.22
N ASP A 225 0.11 17.22 10.28
CA ASP A 225 -1.25 17.51 10.79
C ASP A 225 -2.09 18.26 9.75
N GLU A 226 -1.49 19.21 9.01
CA GLU A 226 -2.16 19.95 7.94
C GLU A 226 -2.60 19.01 6.80
N GLU A 227 -1.72 18.08 6.39
CA GLU A 227 -2.05 17.08 5.37
C GLU A 227 -3.15 16.12 5.85
N CYS A 228 -3.13 15.73 7.14
CA CYS A 228 -4.22 14.94 7.73
C CYS A 228 -5.56 15.67 7.66
N GLU A 229 -5.60 16.99 7.91
CA GLU A 229 -6.82 17.77 7.77
C GLU A 229 -7.35 17.80 6.33
N ILE A 230 -6.47 17.94 5.34
CA ILE A 230 -6.86 17.93 3.92
C ILE A 230 -7.42 16.55 3.55
N VAL A 231 -6.73 15.46 3.93
CA VAL A 231 -7.18 14.08 3.68
C VAL A 231 -8.55 13.82 4.32
N SER A 232 -8.74 14.27 5.56
CA SER A 232 -10.00 14.14 6.29
C SER A 232 -11.15 14.92 5.63
N LYS A 233 -10.92 16.17 5.22
CA LYS A 233 -11.90 17.01 4.52
C LYS A 233 -12.29 16.44 3.15
N ALA A 234 -11.34 15.81 2.47
CA ALA A 234 -11.57 15.13 1.19
C ALA A 234 -12.30 13.78 1.32
N ASP A 235 -12.57 13.33 2.54
CA ASP A 235 -13.16 12.01 2.83
C ASP A 235 -12.36 10.83 2.26
N ALA A 236 -11.06 11.04 2.00
CA ALA A 236 -10.14 10.02 1.54
C ALA A 236 -9.73 9.08 2.69
N THR A 237 -9.33 7.86 2.34
CA THR A 237 -8.99 6.82 3.32
C THR A 237 -7.51 6.46 3.22
N ILE A 238 -6.78 6.48 4.33
CA ILE A 238 -5.43 5.93 4.41
C ILE A 238 -5.52 4.41 4.49
N VAL A 239 -4.75 3.70 3.66
CA VAL A 239 -4.60 2.25 3.72
C VAL A 239 -3.35 1.94 4.53
N HIS A 240 -3.53 1.50 5.78
CA HIS A 240 -2.44 1.13 6.66
C HIS A 240 -1.96 -0.28 6.35
N ASN A 241 -0.70 -0.41 5.94
CA ASN A 241 -0.03 -1.65 5.56
C ASN A 241 1.05 -2.01 6.61
N PRO A 242 0.68 -2.44 7.83
CA PRO A 242 1.62 -2.53 8.95
C PRO A 242 2.75 -3.53 8.71
N LEU A 243 2.47 -4.69 8.12
CA LEU A 243 3.47 -5.72 7.86
C LEU A 243 4.52 -5.23 6.86
N SER A 244 4.08 -4.68 5.73
CA SER A 244 4.97 -4.10 4.72
C SER A 244 5.80 -2.95 5.30
N ASN A 245 5.17 -2.02 6.02
CA ASN A 245 5.87 -0.90 6.62
C ASN A 245 6.98 -1.34 7.58
N LEU A 246 6.74 -2.41 8.37
CA LEU A 246 7.74 -2.99 9.25
C LEU A 246 8.85 -3.69 8.48
N ARG A 247 8.48 -4.55 7.52
CA ARG A 247 9.43 -5.34 6.74
C ARG A 247 10.39 -4.46 5.91
N LEU A 248 9.85 -3.39 5.34
CA LEU A 248 10.62 -2.45 4.50
C LEU A 248 11.29 -1.33 5.30
N GLY A 249 11.04 -1.23 6.61
CA GLY A 249 11.58 -0.14 7.43
C GLY A 249 10.97 1.22 7.08
N SER A 250 9.75 1.26 6.55
CA SER A 250 9.06 2.49 6.14
C SER A 250 8.67 3.36 7.33
N GLY A 251 8.49 2.77 8.50
CA GLY A 251 8.07 3.42 9.74
C GLY A 251 6.73 2.91 10.26
N ILE A 252 6.25 3.51 11.34
CA ILE A 252 4.97 3.18 11.97
C ILE A 252 3.98 4.31 11.67
N ALA A 253 2.87 3.96 10.98
CA ALA A 253 1.83 4.94 10.69
C ALA A 253 1.17 5.43 12.00
N PRO A 254 1.02 6.74 12.20
CA PRO A 254 0.55 7.34 13.45
C PRO A 254 -0.98 7.28 13.59
N LEU A 255 -1.53 6.08 13.81
CA LEU A 255 -2.98 5.83 13.81
C LEU A 255 -3.75 6.73 14.79
N ARG A 256 -3.16 7.02 15.96
CA ARG A 256 -3.76 7.93 16.94
C ARG A 256 -3.88 9.35 16.41
N ARG A 257 -2.85 9.82 15.69
CA ARG A 257 -2.86 11.13 15.03
C ARG A 257 -3.97 11.20 13.98
N TYR A 258 -4.11 10.15 13.17
CA TYR A 258 -5.18 10.07 12.18
C TYR A 258 -6.55 10.11 12.81
N LYS A 259 -6.77 9.37 13.89
CA LYS A 259 -8.01 9.39 14.65
C LYS A 259 -8.32 10.79 15.19
N ASN A 260 -7.33 11.49 15.73
CA ASN A 260 -7.50 12.84 16.29
C ASN A 260 -7.83 13.89 15.22
N ASN A 261 -7.35 13.70 13.99
CA ASN A 261 -7.62 14.58 12.86
C ASN A 261 -8.82 14.10 12.00
N GLY A 262 -9.56 13.07 12.43
CA GLY A 262 -10.73 12.56 11.73
C GLY A 262 -10.42 11.82 10.42
N VAL A 263 -9.16 11.45 10.19
CA VAL A 263 -8.76 10.68 9.00
C VAL A 263 -9.29 9.26 9.11
N LYS A 264 -9.94 8.78 8.05
CA LYS A 264 -10.34 7.39 7.94
C LYS A 264 -9.13 6.52 7.61
N VAL A 265 -9.03 5.38 8.29
CA VAL A 265 -7.98 4.40 8.05
C VAL A 265 -8.61 3.05 7.79
N CYS A 266 -8.18 2.35 6.75
CA CYS A 266 -8.46 0.94 6.54
C CYS A 266 -7.16 0.14 6.53
N LEU A 267 -7.26 -1.17 6.39
CA LEU A 267 -6.14 -2.10 6.47
C LEU A 267 -5.85 -2.73 5.12
N GLY A 268 -4.57 -2.91 4.82
CA GLY A 268 -4.07 -3.61 3.65
C GLY A 268 -2.86 -4.48 4.00
N ALA A 269 -2.62 -5.51 3.22
CA ALA A 269 -1.44 -6.36 3.35
C ALA A 269 -0.26 -5.81 2.54
N ASP A 270 -0.54 -5.03 1.47
CA ASP A 270 0.44 -4.66 0.44
C ASP A 270 0.86 -5.88 -0.42
N GLY A 271 1.86 -5.74 -1.27
CA GLY A 271 2.35 -6.84 -2.08
C GLY A 271 2.90 -8.00 -1.26
N SER A 272 2.65 -9.25 -1.68
CA SER A 272 3.15 -10.44 -0.97
C SER A 272 4.67 -10.46 -0.84
N CYS A 273 5.37 -9.77 -1.71
CA CYS A 273 6.83 -9.62 -1.67
C CYS A 273 7.31 -8.60 -0.63
N SER A 274 6.46 -7.67 -0.19
CA SER A 274 6.76 -6.67 0.83
C SER A 274 6.16 -7.00 2.20
N SER A 275 5.19 -7.92 2.27
CA SER A 275 4.53 -8.34 3.52
C SER A 275 4.67 -9.84 3.82
N ASP A 276 5.26 -10.61 2.89
CA ASP A 276 5.42 -12.07 2.95
C ASP A 276 4.09 -12.86 2.92
N GLY A 277 2.94 -12.23 2.67
CA GLY A 277 1.64 -12.88 2.54
C GLY A 277 0.46 -11.92 2.45
N GLN A 278 -0.76 -12.48 2.31
CA GLN A 278 -2.02 -11.73 2.24
C GLN A 278 -2.98 -12.11 3.39
N ASP A 279 -2.44 -12.52 4.53
CA ASP A 279 -3.24 -12.87 5.71
C ASP A 279 -3.78 -11.62 6.43
N MET A 280 -5.03 -11.26 6.15
CA MET A 280 -5.67 -10.07 6.71
C MET A 280 -5.88 -10.13 8.23
N LEU A 281 -5.96 -11.31 8.87
CA LEU A 281 -5.99 -11.37 10.33
C LEU A 281 -4.63 -11.09 10.97
N GLU A 282 -3.54 -11.43 10.28
CA GLU A 282 -2.21 -11.03 10.72
C GLU A 282 -2.05 -9.51 10.63
N VAL A 283 -2.50 -8.90 9.55
CA VAL A 283 -2.55 -7.44 9.37
C VAL A 283 -3.34 -6.79 10.51
N VAL A 284 -4.55 -7.29 10.81
CA VAL A 284 -5.39 -6.81 11.94
C VAL A 284 -4.65 -6.92 13.27
N LYS A 285 -3.97 -8.03 13.52
CA LYS A 285 -3.23 -8.28 14.76
C LYS A 285 -2.12 -7.27 14.96
N ILE A 286 -1.30 -7.06 13.94
CA ILE A 286 -0.21 -6.09 13.99
C ILE A 286 -0.73 -4.65 14.11
N ALA A 287 -1.77 -4.29 13.35
CA ALA A 287 -2.42 -2.99 13.45
C ALA A 287 -3.03 -2.73 14.84
N ASN A 288 -3.46 -3.78 15.56
CA ASN A 288 -3.96 -3.63 16.93
C ASN A 288 -2.83 -3.44 17.95
N PHE A 289 -1.67 -4.05 17.74
CA PHE A 289 -0.57 -3.99 18.70
C PHE A 289 0.37 -2.80 18.53
N LEU A 290 0.63 -2.36 17.29
CA LEU A 290 1.58 -1.28 17.02
C LEU A 290 1.29 0.01 17.80
N PRO A 291 0.03 0.50 17.90
CA PRO A 291 -0.25 1.71 18.67
C PRO A 291 -0.01 1.54 20.18
N CYS A 292 0.07 0.32 20.68
CA CYS A 292 0.36 0.07 22.10
C CYS A 292 1.81 0.42 22.48
N VAL A 293 2.74 0.44 21.50
CA VAL A 293 4.13 0.82 21.76
C VAL A 293 4.34 2.34 21.79
N GLU A 294 3.37 3.12 21.28
CA GLU A 294 3.44 4.58 21.29
C GLU A 294 3.25 5.18 22.69
N THR A 295 2.51 4.49 23.58
CA THR A 295 2.18 4.98 24.91
C THR A 295 1.88 3.83 25.87
N PRO A 296 2.33 3.93 27.14
CA PRO A 296 1.95 2.98 28.18
C PRO A 296 0.50 3.17 28.68
N ASP A 297 -0.17 4.25 28.31
CA ASP A 297 -1.57 4.48 28.70
C ASP A 297 -2.51 3.59 27.90
N TYR A 298 -2.91 2.48 28.52
CA TYR A 298 -3.81 1.49 27.93
C TYR A 298 -5.18 2.04 27.49
N LYS A 299 -5.61 3.18 28.03
CA LYS A 299 -6.87 3.85 27.66
C LYS A 299 -6.82 4.42 26.23
N LEU A 300 -5.61 4.64 25.71
CA LEU A 300 -5.36 5.15 24.37
C LEU A 300 -5.13 4.02 23.34
N TRP A 301 -5.06 2.76 23.79
CA TRP A 301 -4.88 1.62 22.92
C TRP A 301 -6.15 1.30 22.11
N PRO A 302 -6.03 0.90 20.85
CA PRO A 302 -7.19 0.54 20.06
C PRO A 302 -7.85 -0.73 20.59
N SER A 303 -9.18 -0.72 20.65
CA SER A 303 -9.92 -1.94 20.99
C SER A 303 -9.91 -2.92 19.81
N PRO A 304 -10.07 -4.24 20.06
CA PRO A 304 -10.27 -5.22 18.98
C PRO A 304 -11.45 -4.87 18.06
N ARG A 305 -12.52 -4.34 18.64
CA ARG A 305 -13.70 -3.89 17.89
C ARG A 305 -13.34 -2.76 16.91
N GLU A 306 -12.57 -1.78 17.35
CA GLU A 306 -12.14 -0.68 16.52
C GLU A 306 -11.26 -1.19 15.37
N THR A 307 -10.24 -2.00 15.67
CA THR A 307 -9.31 -2.49 14.65
C THR A 307 -9.98 -3.43 13.67
N TYR A 308 -10.75 -4.43 14.15
CA TYR A 308 -11.34 -5.43 13.29
C TYR A 308 -12.55 -4.89 12.52
N LEU A 309 -13.55 -4.33 13.22
CA LEU A 309 -14.80 -3.92 12.56
C LEU A 309 -14.67 -2.59 11.84
N LYS A 310 -14.06 -1.59 12.49
CA LYS A 310 -14.01 -0.25 11.89
C LYS A 310 -12.91 -0.16 10.83
N LEU A 311 -11.66 -0.48 11.18
CA LEU A 311 -10.56 -0.39 10.23
C LEU A 311 -10.60 -1.53 9.20
N GLY A 312 -10.78 -2.76 9.64
CA GLY A 312 -10.76 -3.95 8.78
C GLY A 312 -11.98 -4.10 7.90
N CYS A 313 -13.17 -3.68 8.37
CA CYS A 313 -14.43 -3.87 7.64
C CYS A 313 -15.01 -2.54 7.12
N GLU A 314 -15.57 -1.70 7.98
CA GLU A 314 -16.33 -0.51 7.57
C GLU A 314 -15.52 0.44 6.69
N ASN A 315 -14.30 0.79 7.15
CA ASN A 315 -13.46 1.73 6.41
C ASN A 315 -12.86 1.10 5.14
N GLY A 316 -12.66 -0.22 5.09
CA GLY A 316 -12.27 -0.94 3.88
C GLY A 316 -13.30 -0.76 2.76
N TYR A 317 -14.59 -0.94 3.07
CA TYR A 317 -15.66 -0.67 2.09
C TYR A 317 -15.80 0.81 1.77
N HIS A 318 -15.55 1.69 2.73
CA HIS A 318 -15.56 3.13 2.49
C HIS A 318 -14.47 3.54 1.48
N SER A 319 -13.28 2.98 1.60
CA SER A 319 -12.13 3.30 0.74
C SER A 319 -12.37 3.02 -0.74
N VAL A 320 -13.35 2.17 -1.06
CA VAL A 320 -13.76 1.79 -2.41
C VAL A 320 -15.18 2.25 -2.76
N ASN A 321 -15.66 3.32 -2.10
CA ASN A 321 -16.97 3.93 -2.34
C ASN A 321 -18.17 2.98 -2.09
N LEU A 322 -18.00 1.97 -1.24
CA LEU A 322 -19.04 1.04 -0.81
C LEU A 322 -19.39 1.20 0.68
N GLY A 323 -19.02 2.32 1.30
CA GLY A 323 -19.29 2.61 2.72
C GLY A 323 -20.70 3.10 3.04
N GLY A 324 -21.55 3.29 2.03
CA GLY A 324 -22.90 3.85 2.19
C GLY A 324 -22.90 5.36 2.36
N GLY A 325 -23.80 6.08 1.74
CA GLY A 325 -23.88 7.53 1.85
C GLY A 325 -24.73 8.20 0.79
N GLY A 326 -25.30 7.47 -0.15
CA GLY A 326 -26.18 8.01 -1.17
C GLY A 326 -27.40 7.12 -1.44
N LYS A 327 -28.54 7.70 -1.80
CA LYS A 327 -29.70 6.92 -2.27
C LYS A 327 -29.28 6.08 -3.48
N GLY A 328 -29.42 4.75 -3.37
CA GLY A 328 -29.13 3.80 -4.44
C GLY A 328 -27.67 3.31 -4.51
N LYS A 329 -26.76 3.80 -3.67
CA LYS A 329 -25.39 3.26 -3.59
C LYS A 329 -25.36 1.99 -2.73
N ARG A 330 -24.61 0.98 -3.18
CA ARG A 330 -24.36 -0.24 -2.42
C ARG A 330 -23.54 0.08 -1.18
N SER A 331 -23.80 -0.59 -0.10
CA SER A 331 -23.05 -0.48 1.16
C SER A 331 -22.57 -1.84 1.61
N GLY A 332 -21.40 -1.91 2.21
CA GLY A 332 -20.80 -3.13 2.76
C GLY A 332 -20.07 -2.86 4.08
N GLY A 333 -19.36 -3.88 4.58
CA GLY A 333 -18.62 -3.79 5.82
C GLY A 333 -19.48 -3.89 7.09
N LYS A 334 -20.78 -4.16 6.94
CA LYS A 334 -21.77 -4.28 8.04
C LYS A 334 -22.76 -5.38 7.74
N ILE A 335 -23.30 -5.98 8.79
CA ILE A 335 -24.42 -6.94 8.72
C ILE A 335 -25.72 -6.16 9.00
N GLU A 336 -26.24 -5.52 7.96
CA GLU A 336 -27.47 -4.73 8.02
C GLU A 336 -28.34 -4.97 6.77
N LYS A 337 -29.67 -4.80 6.90
CA LYS A 337 -30.58 -4.91 5.76
C LYS A 337 -30.23 -3.88 4.68
N GLY A 338 -30.03 -4.34 3.46
CA GLY A 338 -29.70 -3.49 2.31
C GLY A 338 -28.18 -3.36 2.07
N CYS A 339 -27.35 -3.92 2.94
CA CYS A 339 -25.92 -4.05 2.70
C CYS A 339 -25.61 -5.23 1.79
N LEU A 340 -24.43 -5.18 1.18
CA LEU A 340 -23.86 -6.31 0.43
C LEU A 340 -23.75 -7.54 1.33
N ALA A 341 -24.09 -8.69 0.79
CA ALA A 341 -24.03 -9.96 1.50
C ALA A 341 -22.61 -10.55 1.43
N ASP A 342 -21.65 -9.81 1.98
CA ASP A 342 -20.27 -10.22 2.15
C ASP A 342 -20.10 -10.59 3.64
N VAL A 343 -20.10 -11.90 3.96
CA VAL A 343 -20.20 -12.40 5.35
C VAL A 343 -19.21 -13.53 5.59
N CYS A 344 -18.55 -13.48 6.74
CA CYS A 344 -17.63 -14.50 7.21
C CYS A 344 -18.16 -15.19 8.47
N LEU A 345 -18.14 -16.52 8.48
CA LEU A 345 -18.44 -17.34 9.66
C LEU A 345 -17.15 -17.96 10.18
N TRP A 346 -16.80 -17.64 11.44
CA TRP A 346 -15.58 -18.09 12.08
C TRP A 346 -15.84 -19.22 13.05
N ASP A 347 -15.06 -20.31 12.96
CA ASP A 347 -14.98 -21.33 13.99
C ASP A 347 -13.99 -20.93 15.08
N LEU A 348 -14.49 -20.71 16.27
CA LEU A 348 -13.72 -20.35 17.46
C LEU A 348 -13.66 -21.53 18.48
N THR A 349 -13.81 -22.77 18.01
CA THR A 349 -13.81 -23.94 18.90
C THR A 349 -12.42 -24.47 19.24
N SER A 350 -11.38 -23.94 18.60
CA SER A 350 -9.99 -24.32 18.85
C SER A 350 -9.60 -24.16 20.34
N LEU A 351 -8.83 -25.12 20.86
CA LEU A 351 -8.28 -25.07 22.22
C LEU A 351 -7.41 -23.83 22.46
N ALA A 352 -6.68 -23.35 21.43
CA ALA A 352 -5.85 -22.15 21.51
C ALA A 352 -6.66 -20.85 21.71
N LEU A 353 -7.98 -20.91 21.53
CA LEU A 353 -8.88 -19.76 21.68
C LEU A 353 -9.75 -19.84 22.97
N LEU A 354 -9.51 -20.81 23.84
CA LEU A 354 -10.23 -20.92 25.09
C LEU A 354 -9.53 -20.15 26.22
N PRO A 355 -10.29 -19.55 27.18
CA PRO A 355 -11.73 -19.41 27.19
C PRO A 355 -12.25 -18.33 26.21
N LYS A 356 -13.45 -18.55 25.68
CA LYS A 356 -14.10 -17.66 24.68
C LYS A 356 -14.78 -16.46 25.35
N THR A 357 -13.98 -15.54 25.86
CA THR A 357 -14.51 -14.38 26.61
C THR A 357 -14.80 -13.16 25.71
N ASP A 358 -14.05 -13.02 24.61
CA ASP A 358 -14.18 -11.91 23.66
C ASP A 358 -13.91 -12.41 22.23
N PRO A 359 -14.95 -12.76 21.45
CA PRO A 359 -14.79 -13.25 20.08
C PRO A 359 -14.02 -12.28 19.16
N LEU A 360 -14.24 -10.97 19.27
CA LEU A 360 -13.51 -9.98 18.46
C LEU A 360 -12.05 -9.87 18.89
N GLY A 361 -11.79 -9.96 20.19
CA GLY A 361 -10.43 -10.03 20.72
C GLY A 361 -9.69 -11.27 20.24
N LEU A 362 -10.37 -12.41 20.18
CA LEU A 362 -9.79 -13.64 19.64
C LEU A 362 -9.46 -13.53 18.15
N LEU A 363 -10.33 -12.92 17.34
CA LEU A 363 -10.07 -12.68 15.92
C LEU A 363 -8.94 -11.66 15.71
N ALA A 364 -8.95 -10.56 16.47
CA ALA A 364 -7.97 -9.49 16.28
C ALA A 364 -6.58 -9.79 16.88
N ARG A 365 -6.47 -10.65 17.89
CA ARG A 365 -5.22 -10.87 18.67
C ARG A 365 -4.82 -12.33 18.80
N GLY A 366 -5.75 -13.24 18.50
CA GLY A 366 -5.56 -14.66 18.70
C GLY A 366 -4.42 -15.26 17.87
N SER A 367 -4.05 -16.47 18.24
CA SER A 367 -3.07 -17.25 17.48
C SER A 367 -3.69 -17.73 16.16
N ARG A 368 -2.89 -17.67 15.11
CA ARG A 368 -3.18 -18.25 13.79
C ARG A 368 -2.40 -19.55 13.57
N ALA A 369 -1.94 -20.19 14.64
CA ALA A 369 -1.21 -21.45 14.52
C ALA A 369 -1.99 -22.43 13.64
N GLN A 370 -1.41 -22.85 12.55
CA GLN A 370 -1.98 -23.85 11.65
C GLN A 370 -1.71 -25.25 12.21
N GLY A 371 -2.74 -26.03 12.34
CA GLY A 371 -2.66 -27.39 12.82
C GLY A 371 -3.99 -27.86 13.40
N ALA A 372 -4.21 -29.15 13.48
CA ALA A 372 -5.45 -29.73 14.01
C ALA A 372 -5.74 -29.19 15.43
N GLY A 373 -6.80 -28.40 15.57
CA GLY A 373 -7.25 -27.84 16.84
C GLY A 373 -6.57 -26.55 17.29
N CYS A 374 -5.80 -25.88 16.43
CA CYS A 374 -5.10 -24.63 16.73
C CYS A 374 -5.60 -23.44 15.90
N GLY A 375 -5.94 -22.32 16.54
CA GLY A 375 -6.26 -21.05 15.89
C GLY A 375 -7.72 -20.86 15.47
N SER A 376 -8.08 -19.65 15.07
CA SER A 376 -9.37 -19.34 14.44
C SER A 376 -9.37 -19.82 12.98
N THR A 377 -10.44 -20.46 12.58
CA THR A 377 -10.62 -20.97 11.22
C THR A 377 -11.84 -20.33 10.59
N LEU A 378 -11.67 -19.79 9.39
CA LEU A 378 -12.79 -19.35 8.58
C LEU A 378 -13.58 -20.60 8.14
N ALA A 379 -14.77 -20.79 8.72
CA ALA A 379 -15.62 -21.94 8.37
C ALA A 379 -16.28 -21.72 7.01
N GLU A 380 -16.87 -20.55 6.81
CA GLU A 380 -17.56 -20.20 5.59
C GLU A 380 -17.40 -18.71 5.26
N CYS A 381 -17.39 -18.38 3.97
CA CYS A 381 -17.38 -17.01 3.47
C CYS A 381 -18.33 -16.87 2.28
N TRP A 382 -19.09 -15.77 2.29
CA TRP A 382 -19.93 -15.36 1.17
C TRP A 382 -19.46 -14.02 0.65
N VAL A 383 -19.39 -13.87 -0.66
CA VAL A 383 -19.15 -12.62 -1.35
C VAL A 383 -20.32 -12.37 -2.31
N ASN A 384 -20.95 -11.22 -2.21
CA ASN A 384 -22.13 -10.89 -3.00
C ASN A 384 -23.26 -11.95 -2.89
N GLY A 385 -23.41 -12.54 -1.70
CA GLY A 385 -24.38 -13.61 -1.43
C GLY A 385 -24.05 -14.99 -2.01
N LYS A 386 -22.87 -15.14 -2.66
CA LYS A 386 -22.38 -16.44 -3.16
C LYS A 386 -21.36 -17.00 -2.18
N ARG A 387 -21.49 -18.27 -1.81
CA ARG A 387 -20.51 -18.94 -0.95
C ARG A 387 -19.23 -19.20 -1.74
N VAL A 388 -18.12 -18.65 -1.25
CA VAL A 388 -16.77 -18.74 -1.86
C VAL A 388 -15.81 -19.58 -1.02
N VAL A 389 -16.08 -19.71 0.29
CA VAL A 389 -15.35 -20.61 1.18
C VAL A 389 -16.37 -21.52 1.90
N GLU A 390 -16.11 -22.79 1.96
CA GLU A 390 -16.87 -23.81 2.68
C GLU A 390 -15.93 -24.72 3.45
N LYS A 391 -16.17 -24.89 4.75
CA LYS A 391 -15.34 -25.74 5.66
C LYS A 391 -13.84 -25.38 5.62
N GLY A 392 -13.53 -24.10 5.46
CA GLY A 392 -12.15 -23.61 5.37
C GLY A 392 -11.45 -23.83 4.04
N GLU A 393 -12.17 -24.26 3.01
CA GLU A 393 -11.62 -24.49 1.66
C GLU A 393 -12.31 -23.60 0.63
N ILE A 394 -11.57 -23.19 -0.40
CA ILE A 394 -12.12 -22.40 -1.51
C ILE A 394 -13.05 -23.29 -2.34
N VAL A 395 -14.29 -22.84 -2.51
CA VAL A 395 -15.31 -23.55 -3.31
C VAL A 395 -14.87 -23.68 -4.76
N GLY A 396 -14.89 -24.90 -5.27
CA GLY A 396 -14.53 -25.20 -6.67
C GLY A 396 -13.02 -25.19 -6.98
N CYS A 397 -12.16 -24.90 -6.01
CA CYS A 397 -10.71 -24.91 -6.22
C CYS A 397 -10.13 -26.32 -6.14
N ASN A 398 -9.46 -26.75 -7.20
CA ASN A 398 -8.67 -27.97 -7.18
C ASN A 398 -7.27 -27.69 -6.60
N VAL A 399 -7.13 -27.80 -5.28
CA VAL A 399 -5.88 -27.51 -4.56
C VAL A 399 -4.70 -28.34 -5.04
N LYS A 400 -4.92 -29.60 -5.46
CA LYS A 400 -3.83 -30.44 -5.98
C LYS A 400 -3.31 -29.92 -7.33
N LEU A 401 -4.22 -29.54 -8.23
CA LEU A 401 -3.85 -28.93 -9.50
C LEU A 401 -3.15 -27.58 -9.27
N LEU A 402 -3.67 -26.75 -8.35
CA LEU A 402 -3.06 -25.47 -8.02
C LEU A 402 -1.63 -25.65 -7.51
N ARG A 403 -1.39 -26.58 -6.56
CA ARG A 403 -0.02 -26.88 -6.06
C ARG A 403 0.93 -27.31 -7.20
N LYS A 404 0.44 -28.07 -8.17
CA LYS A 404 1.24 -28.45 -9.34
C LYS A 404 1.59 -27.21 -10.19
N ILE A 405 0.61 -26.37 -10.50
CA ILE A 405 0.81 -25.13 -11.26
C ILE A 405 1.82 -24.23 -10.55
N LEU A 406 1.72 -24.11 -9.22
CA LEU A 406 2.65 -23.30 -8.41
C LEU A 406 4.08 -23.85 -8.46
N ALA A 407 4.25 -25.18 -8.38
CA ALA A 407 5.57 -25.80 -8.51
C ALA A 407 6.19 -25.55 -9.89
N ASP A 408 5.39 -25.69 -10.95
CA ASP A 408 5.82 -25.43 -12.32
C ASP A 408 6.18 -23.94 -12.51
N ALA A 409 5.37 -23.01 -11.97
CA ALA A 409 5.63 -21.58 -11.98
C ALA A 409 6.89 -21.21 -11.20
N GLN A 410 7.11 -21.80 -10.03
CA GLN A 410 8.32 -21.59 -9.24
C GLN A 410 9.59 -22.01 -9.99
N ASN A 411 9.54 -23.15 -10.68
CA ASN A 411 10.65 -23.60 -11.50
C ASN A 411 10.93 -22.62 -12.65
N TYR A 412 9.88 -22.15 -13.33
CA TYR A 412 10.00 -21.14 -14.38
C TYR A 412 10.64 -19.85 -13.86
N ILE A 413 10.14 -19.28 -12.77
CA ILE A 413 10.68 -18.05 -12.16
C ILE A 413 12.14 -18.25 -11.76
N HIS A 414 12.49 -19.43 -11.21
CA HIS A 414 13.85 -19.72 -10.78
C HIS A 414 14.83 -19.75 -11.95
N GLU A 415 14.47 -20.39 -13.06
CA GLU A 415 15.34 -20.47 -14.23
C GLU A 415 15.44 -19.12 -14.96
N GLU A 416 14.33 -18.43 -15.20
CA GLU A 416 14.32 -17.10 -15.81
C GLU A 416 15.01 -16.06 -14.91
N GLY A 417 14.77 -16.11 -13.61
CA GLY A 417 15.40 -15.21 -12.64
C GLY A 417 16.92 -15.36 -12.58
N LYS A 418 17.46 -16.54 -12.82
CA LYS A 418 18.92 -16.73 -12.95
C LYS A 418 19.49 -16.03 -14.19
N ALA A 419 18.73 -16.05 -15.29
CA ALA A 419 19.15 -15.41 -16.54
C ALA A 419 19.08 -13.89 -16.49
N LEU A 420 18.17 -13.32 -15.66
CA LEU A 420 17.87 -11.89 -15.59
C LEU A 420 18.61 -11.15 -14.46
N ARG A 421 19.38 -11.83 -13.59
CA ARG A 421 20.14 -11.15 -12.52
C ARG A 421 21.40 -10.48 -13.09
N PRO A 422 21.37 -9.18 -13.46
CA PRO A 422 22.58 -8.39 -13.52
C PRO A 422 23.14 -8.29 -12.09
N GLU A 423 24.44 -8.06 -11.95
CA GLU A 423 25.11 -7.95 -10.65
C GLU A 423 24.37 -6.96 -9.74
N SER A 424 23.49 -7.49 -8.89
CA SER A 424 22.59 -6.73 -7.99
C SER A 424 23.37 -5.90 -6.95
N SER A 425 24.64 -6.19 -6.76
CA SER A 425 25.51 -5.60 -5.74
C SER A 425 25.68 -4.08 -5.87
N ASP A 426 25.56 -3.52 -7.05
CA ASP A 426 25.79 -2.09 -7.31
C ASP A 426 24.53 -1.26 -7.07
N LEU A 427 23.36 -1.77 -7.47
CA LEU A 427 22.06 -1.13 -7.24
C LEU A 427 21.71 -1.14 -5.75
N THR A 428 21.92 -2.27 -5.08
CA THR A 428 21.70 -2.40 -3.63
C THR A 428 22.59 -1.43 -2.84
N ARG A 429 23.88 -1.30 -3.20
CA ARG A 429 24.78 -0.34 -2.57
C ARG A 429 24.37 1.12 -2.79
N ARG A 430 23.83 1.46 -3.98
CA ARG A 430 23.34 2.81 -4.28
C ARG A 430 22.11 3.13 -3.46
N ALA A 431 21.10 2.25 -3.45
CA ALA A 431 19.88 2.41 -2.68
C ALA A 431 20.16 2.50 -1.17
N GLU A 432 21.07 1.69 -0.64
CA GLU A 432 21.50 1.74 0.76
C GLU A 432 22.14 3.09 1.12
N LYS A 433 22.99 3.62 0.26
CA LYS A 433 23.65 4.91 0.48
C LYS A 433 22.66 6.08 0.51
N GLU A 434 21.70 6.10 -0.42
CA GLU A 434 20.64 7.10 -0.47
C GLU A 434 19.73 7.01 0.76
N TYR A 435 19.37 5.80 1.18
CA TYR A 435 18.52 5.58 2.35
C TYR A 435 19.23 6.03 3.64
N ARG A 436 20.50 5.68 3.83
CA ARG A 436 21.32 6.14 4.97
C ARG A 436 21.42 7.66 4.99
N ALA A 437 21.61 8.30 3.84
CA ALA A 437 21.63 9.74 3.72
C ALA A 437 20.30 10.37 4.13
N ALA A 438 19.17 9.83 3.67
CA ALA A 438 17.84 10.30 4.03
C ALA A 438 17.53 10.18 5.53
N LEU A 439 18.04 9.14 6.20
CA LEU A 439 17.87 8.98 7.66
C LEU A 439 18.57 10.08 8.48
N CYS A 440 19.63 10.67 7.95
CA CYS A 440 20.42 11.69 8.65
C CYS A 440 19.91 13.11 8.47
N LEU A 441 18.98 13.35 7.53
CA LEU A 441 18.45 14.69 7.27
C LEU A 441 17.28 15.02 8.18
N PRO A 442 17.24 16.24 8.74
CA PRO A 442 16.04 16.72 9.42
C PRO A 442 14.91 16.89 8.41
N ILE A 443 13.73 16.38 8.75
CA ILE A 443 12.49 16.73 8.06
C ILE A 443 11.93 17.94 8.81
N GLU A 444 11.69 19.08 8.14
CA GLU A 444 11.11 20.28 8.78
C GLU A 444 9.77 19.98 9.47
N ASN A 445 9.06 18.98 8.95
CA ASN A 445 7.82 18.45 9.48
C ASN A 445 7.98 17.04 10.08
N ASP A 446 9.15 16.75 10.68
CA ASP A 446 9.36 15.46 11.33
C ASP A 446 8.26 15.22 12.36
N VAL A 447 7.45 14.19 12.08
CA VAL A 447 6.33 13.80 12.94
C VAL A 447 6.81 13.59 14.38
N ALA A 448 7.96 12.97 14.57
CA ALA A 448 8.56 12.76 15.86
C ALA A 448 9.00 14.10 16.52
N ALA A 449 9.59 15.01 15.76
CA ALA A 449 10.02 16.31 16.25
C ALA A 449 8.82 17.25 16.55
N THR A 450 7.76 17.17 15.73
CA THR A 450 6.53 17.93 15.97
C THR A 450 5.77 17.38 17.18
N MET A 451 5.77 16.08 17.37
CA MET A 451 5.17 15.42 18.53
C MET A 451 5.89 15.78 19.83
N THR A 452 7.22 15.83 19.82
CA THR A 452 8.02 16.23 20.99
C THR A 452 7.88 17.71 21.33
N LYS A 453 7.81 18.60 20.34
CA LYS A 453 7.63 20.04 20.54
C LYS A 453 6.26 20.42 21.13
N LYS A 454 5.21 19.67 20.81
CA LYS A 454 3.85 19.92 21.31
C LYS A 454 3.55 19.23 22.65
N GLY A 455 4.49 18.52 23.26
CA GLY A 455 4.33 17.89 24.57
C GLY A 455 3.29 16.75 24.62
N HIS A 456 2.87 16.22 23.48
CA HIS A 456 1.79 15.24 23.39
C HIS A 456 2.25 13.79 23.31
N ILE A 457 3.54 13.53 23.11
CA ILE A 457 4.08 12.16 23.11
C ILE A 457 5.41 12.16 23.83
N PRO A 458 5.62 11.27 24.81
CA PRO A 458 6.94 11.05 25.35
C PRO A 458 7.88 10.60 24.22
N PRO A 459 9.18 10.94 24.28
CA PRO A 459 10.14 10.50 23.29
C PRO A 459 10.01 8.99 23.15
N LEU A 460 9.94 8.51 21.90
CA LEU A 460 9.95 7.08 21.62
C LEU A 460 11.16 6.45 22.31
N PRO A 461 11.02 5.27 22.93
CA PRO A 461 12.12 4.65 23.64
C PRO A 461 13.35 4.58 22.72
N PRO A 462 14.56 4.84 23.24
CA PRO A 462 15.80 4.88 22.45
C PRO A 462 16.07 3.63 21.61
N ILE A 463 15.46 2.52 21.96
CA ILE A 463 15.53 1.23 21.25
C ILE A 463 14.90 1.29 19.85
N LEU A 464 13.87 2.13 19.64
CA LEU A 464 13.18 2.24 18.35
C LEU A 464 13.76 3.32 17.44
N PHE A 465 14.43 4.31 18.04
CA PHE A 465 15.11 5.39 17.33
C PHE A 465 16.38 5.74 18.11
N PRO A 466 17.47 4.97 17.93
CA PRO A 466 18.73 5.29 18.60
C PRO A 466 19.17 6.69 18.15
N GLN A 467 19.13 7.65 19.09
CA GLN A 467 19.68 9.00 18.89
C GLN A 467 21.22 8.97 18.85
N ASP A 468 21.83 7.84 19.14
CA ASP A 468 23.27 7.69 19.19
C ASP A 468 23.80 7.26 17.82
N ARG A 469 24.46 8.21 17.18
CA ARG A 469 25.06 8.07 15.83
C ARG A 469 26.17 7.02 15.76
N THR A 470 26.66 6.53 16.91
CA THR A 470 27.81 5.63 17.00
C THR A 470 27.49 4.16 16.71
N ILE A 471 26.23 3.76 16.73
CA ILE A 471 25.86 2.33 16.50
C ILE A 471 25.84 1.97 15.01
N TYR A 472 25.73 2.95 14.11
CA TYR A 472 25.68 2.69 12.67
C TYR A 472 27.02 2.81 11.95
N ASP A 473 28.08 3.26 12.65
CA ASP A 473 29.39 3.48 12.01
C ASP A 473 30.39 2.33 12.14
N SER A 474 30.08 1.26 12.86
CA SER A 474 31.13 0.28 13.17
C SER A 474 30.92 -1.18 12.76
N THR A 475 29.77 -1.57 12.21
CA THR A 475 29.63 -2.99 11.76
C THR A 475 28.49 -3.17 10.77
N ILE A 476 28.72 -2.96 9.51
CA ILE A 476 28.30 -3.83 8.38
C ILE A 476 29.11 -3.40 7.15
#